data_93c5b12bfc105fd72372de84fc50d1e7
#
_entry.id   93c5b12bfc105fd72372de84fc50d1e7
#
_cell.length_a   1.000
_cell.length_b   1.000
_cell.length_c   1.000
_cell.angle_alpha   90.00
_cell.angle_beta   90.00
_cell.angle_gamma   90.00
#
_symmetry.space_group_name_H-M   'P 1'
#
loop_
_entity.id
_entity.type
_entity.pdbx_description
1 polymer ?
#
loop_
_entity_poly.entity_id
_entity_poly.type
_entity_poly.pdbx_seq_one_letter_code
_entity_poly.pdbx_strand_id
1 'polypeptide(L)'
;MEAFAQGSVAIATLVEIRGGAARSLGSHVVVSADGRYCGYVSGGCVEAAVAAEALLALEERCDRTVMFGEGSPFIDIVLPCGGGITVAIHLLRKITAIEHVLDTLKQRRPAALRYSFVTQSLEPAEPVTRAGWQNGSFVTVYRPTTRVVLSGQTVEAQTVARVAEVAGYDVVVWHPREAALSGSQIIDPFTAVILLHHDLDQEAATLHVALRSGAFYIGALGSTRTHKRREDQLIKSGFSEIDLSRIKAPIGVFGPTRDASSLALSVLADVAATRLMVYA
;
A
#
# COMPACT_ATOMS: atom_id res chain seq x y z
N MET A 1 12.83 9.05 -11.59
CA MET A 1 14.31 9.20 -11.65
C MET A 1 14.80 9.42 -13.07
N GLU A 2 14.61 8.45 -13.98
CA GLU A 2 15.08 8.58 -15.39
C GLU A 2 14.52 9.82 -16.10
N ALA A 3 13.20 10.09 -16.00
CA ALA A 3 12.58 11.25 -16.63
C ALA A 3 13.19 12.58 -16.16
N PHE A 4 13.56 12.70 -14.88
CA PHE A 4 14.20 13.90 -14.33
C PHE A 4 15.63 14.08 -14.86
N ALA A 5 16.36 12.98 -15.06
CA ALA A 5 17.69 13.01 -15.65
C ALA A 5 17.67 13.41 -17.15
N GLN A 6 16.55 13.18 -17.84
CA GLN A 6 16.33 13.50 -19.25
C GLN A 6 15.78 14.92 -19.50
N GLY A 7 15.27 15.59 -18.46
CA GLY A 7 14.68 16.94 -18.60
C GLY A 7 13.80 17.36 -17.45
N SER A 8 13.04 18.42 -17.66
CA SER A 8 12.10 18.93 -16.67
C SER A 8 10.92 17.98 -16.45
N VAL A 9 10.50 17.85 -15.20
CA VAL A 9 9.40 16.97 -14.77
C VAL A 9 8.44 17.74 -13.86
N ALA A 10 7.15 17.47 -14.00
CA ALA A 10 6.11 17.91 -13.07
C ALA A 10 5.50 16.71 -12.34
N ILE A 11 5.14 16.90 -11.07
CA ILE A 11 4.39 15.97 -10.25
C ILE A 11 3.01 16.57 -9.99
N ALA A 12 1.99 15.95 -10.51
CA ALA A 12 0.60 16.31 -10.28
C ALA A 12 0.03 15.43 -9.16
N THR A 13 -0.41 16.05 -8.07
CA THR A 13 -0.87 15.38 -6.85
C THR A 13 -2.34 15.65 -6.62
N LEU A 14 -3.14 14.60 -6.36
CA LEU A 14 -4.53 14.71 -5.94
C LEU A 14 -4.59 15.27 -4.52
N VAL A 15 -5.04 16.52 -4.36
CA VAL A 15 -5.02 17.25 -3.07
C VAL A 15 -6.40 17.50 -2.48
N GLU A 16 -7.48 17.31 -3.27
CA GLU A 16 -8.86 17.45 -2.80
C GLU A 16 -9.79 16.55 -3.60
N ILE A 17 -10.81 16.02 -2.94
CA ILE A 17 -11.88 15.20 -3.51
C ILE A 17 -13.22 15.81 -3.07
N ARG A 18 -14.09 16.07 -4.03
CA ARG A 18 -15.49 16.47 -3.83
C ARG A 18 -16.39 15.34 -4.32
N GLY A 19 -17.21 14.78 -3.42
CA GLY A 19 -18.00 13.59 -3.72
C GLY A 19 -17.19 12.30 -3.83
N GLY A 20 -17.43 11.49 -4.86
CA GLY A 20 -16.72 10.22 -5.08
C GLY A 20 -15.45 10.39 -5.91
N ALA A 21 -14.42 9.61 -5.61
CA ALA A 21 -13.20 9.53 -6.42
C ALA A 21 -12.69 8.10 -6.54
N ALA A 22 -12.08 7.78 -7.68
CA ALA A 22 -11.48 6.46 -7.93
C ALA A 22 -10.11 6.29 -7.26
N ARG A 23 -9.50 7.39 -6.78
CA ARG A 23 -8.17 7.42 -6.17
C ARG A 23 -8.18 8.16 -4.84
N SER A 24 -7.23 7.81 -3.98
CA SER A 24 -7.07 8.45 -2.67
C SER A 24 -6.28 9.75 -2.78
N LEU A 25 -6.47 10.66 -1.83
CA LEU A 25 -5.62 11.84 -1.66
C LEU A 25 -4.14 11.45 -1.63
N GLY A 26 -3.29 12.27 -2.27
CA GLY A 26 -1.87 11.99 -2.42
C GLY A 26 -1.51 11.07 -3.59
N SER A 27 -2.47 10.61 -4.39
CA SER A 27 -2.18 9.92 -5.66
C SER A 27 -1.51 10.86 -6.65
N HIS A 28 -0.58 10.33 -7.46
CA HIS A 28 0.24 11.14 -8.37
C HIS A 28 0.12 10.74 -9.83
N VAL A 29 0.31 11.74 -10.68
CA VAL A 29 0.74 11.59 -12.07
C VAL A 29 2.08 12.33 -12.22
N VAL A 30 3.08 11.68 -12.78
CA VAL A 30 4.36 12.28 -13.13
C VAL A 30 4.37 12.54 -14.63
N VAL A 31 4.70 13.78 -15.02
CA VAL A 31 4.68 14.23 -16.42
C VAL A 31 6.07 14.73 -16.79
N SER A 32 6.64 14.22 -17.88
CA SER A 32 7.90 14.69 -18.45
C SER A 32 7.67 15.77 -19.50
N ALA A 33 8.71 16.57 -19.79
CA ALA A 33 8.63 17.70 -20.71
C ALA A 33 8.23 17.32 -22.16
N ASP A 34 8.40 16.05 -22.54
CA ASP A 34 7.96 15.50 -23.84
C ASP A 34 6.50 15.03 -23.84
N GLY A 35 5.76 15.26 -22.75
CA GLY A 35 4.34 14.92 -22.62
C GLY A 35 4.05 13.48 -22.22
N ARG A 36 5.07 12.63 -22.05
CA ARG A 36 4.86 11.29 -21.47
C ARG A 36 4.48 11.40 -20.01
N TYR A 37 3.55 10.58 -19.58
CA TYR A 37 3.13 10.55 -18.18
C TYR A 37 2.93 9.13 -17.65
N CYS A 38 3.02 8.99 -16.32
CA CYS A 38 2.71 7.75 -15.61
C CYS A 38 2.03 8.04 -14.27
N GLY A 39 1.23 7.09 -13.79
CA GLY A 39 0.44 7.22 -12.58
C GLY A 39 -1.00 7.65 -12.84
N TYR A 40 -1.79 7.75 -11.75
CA TYR A 40 -3.22 8.04 -11.83
C TYR A 40 -3.67 8.91 -10.67
N VAL A 41 -4.52 9.91 -10.97
CA VAL A 41 -5.24 10.74 -9.98
C VAL A 41 -6.75 10.53 -10.05
N SER A 42 -7.25 9.94 -11.15
CA SER A 42 -8.67 9.65 -11.34
C SER A 42 -8.96 8.20 -11.70
N GLY A 43 -8.06 7.53 -12.39
CA GLY A 43 -8.23 6.18 -12.92
C GLY A 43 -8.39 6.13 -14.44
N GLY A 44 -7.92 7.16 -15.16
CA GLY A 44 -7.89 7.25 -16.62
C GLY A 44 -8.76 8.37 -17.22
N CYS A 45 -9.62 9.01 -16.41
CA CYS A 45 -10.59 9.99 -16.94
C CYS A 45 -9.97 11.35 -17.25
N VAL A 46 -9.01 11.81 -16.46
CA VAL A 46 -8.45 13.18 -16.59
C VAL A 46 -6.93 13.20 -16.75
N GLU A 47 -6.25 12.08 -16.78
CA GLU A 47 -4.79 12.03 -16.80
C GLU A 47 -4.17 12.74 -17.99
N ALA A 48 -4.80 12.66 -19.17
CA ALA A 48 -4.36 13.40 -20.35
C ALA A 48 -4.54 14.93 -20.18
N ALA A 49 -5.64 15.37 -19.57
CA ALA A 49 -5.86 16.78 -19.27
C ALA A 49 -4.89 17.29 -18.17
N VAL A 50 -4.62 16.47 -17.15
CA VAL A 50 -3.58 16.76 -16.13
C VAL A 50 -2.20 16.88 -16.76
N ALA A 51 -1.88 16.00 -17.72
CA ALA A 51 -0.60 16.07 -18.45
C ALA A 51 -0.50 17.37 -19.29
N ALA A 52 -1.57 17.77 -19.96
CA ALA A 52 -1.59 19.03 -20.70
C ALA A 52 -1.38 20.25 -19.76
N GLU A 53 -2.06 20.29 -18.62
CA GLU A 53 -1.86 21.36 -17.62
C GLU A 53 -0.44 21.33 -17.00
N ALA A 54 0.15 20.15 -16.86
CA ALA A 54 1.53 20.02 -16.39
C ALA A 54 2.54 20.55 -17.41
N LEU A 55 2.30 20.36 -18.72
CA LEU A 55 3.14 20.95 -19.77
C LEU A 55 3.04 22.47 -19.77
N LEU A 56 1.85 23.06 -19.60
CA LEU A 56 1.69 24.50 -19.44
C LEU A 56 2.45 25.03 -18.21
N ALA A 57 2.37 24.31 -17.07
CA ALA A 57 3.14 24.65 -15.87
C ALA A 57 4.65 24.65 -16.13
N LEU A 58 5.16 23.65 -16.87
CA LEU A 58 6.58 23.55 -17.26
C LEU A 58 7.01 24.71 -18.16
N GLU A 59 6.16 25.10 -19.12
CA GLU A 59 6.40 26.24 -20.01
C GLU A 59 6.42 27.57 -19.24
N GLU A 60 5.42 27.80 -18.39
CA GLU A 60 5.30 29.00 -17.54
C GLU A 60 6.29 29.01 -16.37
N ARG A 61 6.97 27.90 -16.09
CA ARG A 61 7.87 27.72 -14.94
C ARG A 61 7.24 28.01 -13.59
N CYS A 62 5.95 27.76 -13.46
CA CYS A 62 5.17 28.06 -12.28
C CYS A 62 4.28 26.87 -11.91
N ASP A 63 4.19 26.57 -10.61
CA ASP A 63 3.30 25.55 -10.10
C ASP A 63 1.83 25.95 -10.33
N ARG A 64 0.95 24.99 -10.58
CA ARG A 64 -0.47 25.23 -10.88
C ARG A 64 -1.36 24.39 -9.97
N THR A 65 -2.58 24.86 -9.79
CA THR A 65 -3.66 24.08 -9.18
C THR A 65 -4.83 24.03 -10.15
N VAL A 66 -5.32 22.85 -10.45
CA VAL A 66 -6.37 22.64 -11.46
C VAL A 66 -7.48 21.80 -10.88
N MET A 67 -8.73 22.20 -11.16
CA MET A 67 -9.93 21.46 -10.76
C MET A 67 -10.53 20.73 -11.97
N PHE A 68 -11.00 19.50 -11.74
CA PHE A 68 -11.71 18.70 -12.74
C PHE A 68 -13.03 18.17 -12.15
N GLY A 69 -14.05 17.99 -13.01
CA GLY A 69 -15.38 17.55 -12.62
C GLY A 69 -16.19 18.64 -11.93
N GLU A 70 -16.97 18.31 -10.92
CA GLU A 70 -17.84 19.25 -10.24
C GLU A 70 -17.07 20.47 -9.70
N GLY A 71 -17.56 21.68 -10.04
CA GLY A 71 -16.92 22.95 -9.66
C GLY A 71 -15.72 23.34 -10.53
N SER A 72 -15.42 22.59 -11.60
CA SER A 72 -14.34 22.90 -12.55
C SER A 72 -14.79 23.93 -13.60
N PRO A 73 -13.87 24.78 -14.08
CA PRO A 73 -14.11 25.60 -15.26
C PRO A 73 -14.15 24.81 -16.57
N PHE A 74 -13.72 23.55 -16.58
CA PHE A 74 -13.73 22.66 -17.76
C PHE A 74 -15.09 21.97 -17.89
N ILE A 75 -16.00 22.56 -18.67
CA ILE A 75 -17.38 22.09 -18.82
C ILE A 75 -17.44 20.71 -19.51
N ASP A 76 -16.43 20.39 -20.34
CA ASP A 76 -16.39 19.16 -21.15
C ASP A 76 -15.84 17.94 -20.38
N ILE A 77 -15.28 18.14 -19.18
CA ILE A 77 -14.70 17.05 -18.38
C ILE A 77 -15.64 16.69 -17.23
N VAL A 78 -16.52 15.73 -17.51
CA VAL A 78 -17.41 15.15 -16.50
C VAL A 78 -16.77 13.87 -15.96
N LEU A 79 -16.55 13.80 -14.63
CA LEU A 79 -16.10 12.58 -14.00
C LEU A 79 -17.24 11.56 -13.91
N PRO A 80 -17.07 10.29 -14.35
CA PRO A 80 -18.11 9.27 -14.29
C PRO A 80 -18.66 9.01 -12.89
N CYS A 81 -17.87 9.31 -11.84
CA CYS A 81 -18.29 9.22 -10.44
C CYS A 81 -19.17 10.40 -9.97
N GLY A 82 -19.46 11.38 -10.84
CA GLY A 82 -20.27 12.57 -10.53
C GLY A 82 -19.61 13.54 -9.55
N GLY A 83 -18.36 13.33 -9.15
CA GLY A 83 -17.63 14.19 -8.22
C GLY A 83 -16.67 15.17 -8.91
N GLY A 84 -15.87 15.84 -8.10
CA GLY A 84 -14.79 16.70 -8.57
C GLY A 84 -13.49 16.42 -7.81
N ILE A 85 -12.37 16.75 -8.44
CA ILE A 85 -11.05 16.65 -7.85
C ILE A 85 -10.25 17.93 -8.06
N THR A 86 -9.36 18.22 -7.13
CA THR A 86 -8.34 19.27 -7.28
C THR A 86 -6.96 18.62 -7.32
N VAL A 87 -6.17 19.00 -8.31
CA VAL A 87 -4.82 18.50 -8.53
C VAL A 87 -3.83 19.67 -8.41
N ALA A 88 -2.84 19.51 -7.53
CA ALA A 88 -1.71 20.42 -7.43
C ALA A 88 -0.58 19.91 -8.32
N ILE A 89 -0.11 20.74 -9.23
CA ILE A 89 0.97 20.45 -10.18
C ILE A 89 2.22 21.20 -9.73
N HIS A 90 3.22 20.45 -9.28
CA HIS A 90 4.50 20.94 -8.82
C HIS A 90 5.61 20.65 -9.80
N LEU A 91 6.38 21.67 -10.18
CA LEU A 91 7.58 21.52 -11.00
C LEU A 91 8.72 20.97 -10.14
N LEU A 92 9.18 19.78 -10.45
CA LEU A 92 10.24 19.12 -9.67
C LEU A 92 11.58 19.83 -9.91
N ARG A 93 11.93 20.76 -9.03
CA ARG A 93 13.16 21.55 -9.11
C ARG A 93 14.36 20.82 -8.51
N LYS A 94 14.13 19.93 -7.54
CA LYS A 94 15.14 19.12 -6.86
C LYS A 94 14.59 17.70 -6.66
N ILE A 95 15.42 16.70 -6.91
CA ILE A 95 15.02 15.29 -6.79
C ILE A 95 15.25 14.72 -5.38
N THR A 96 16.04 15.41 -4.56
CA THR A 96 16.51 14.92 -3.25
C THR A 96 15.37 14.49 -2.31
N ALA A 97 14.24 15.19 -2.34
CA ALA A 97 13.08 14.81 -1.53
C ALA A 97 12.48 13.45 -1.97
N ILE A 98 12.44 13.20 -3.28
CA ILE A 98 11.97 11.93 -3.84
C ILE A 98 12.95 10.80 -3.52
N GLU A 99 14.27 11.06 -3.67
CA GLU A 99 15.31 10.09 -3.30
C GLU A 99 15.21 9.68 -1.85
N HIS A 100 15.05 10.64 -0.95
CA HIS A 100 14.86 10.39 0.48
C HIS A 100 13.64 9.47 0.73
N VAL A 101 12.51 9.74 0.09
CA VAL A 101 11.31 8.89 0.22
C VAL A 101 11.59 7.48 -0.29
N LEU A 102 12.18 7.35 -1.48
CA LEU A 102 12.47 6.03 -2.05
C LEU A 102 13.44 5.22 -1.18
N ASP A 103 14.48 5.85 -0.64
CA ASP A 103 15.43 5.16 0.23
C ASP A 103 14.83 4.77 1.59
N THR A 104 13.94 5.60 2.14
CA THR A 104 13.18 5.29 3.36
C THR A 104 12.25 4.10 3.13
N LEU A 105 11.55 4.06 1.99
CA LEU A 105 10.68 2.94 1.62
C LEU A 105 11.45 1.64 1.36
N LYS A 106 12.65 1.70 0.76
CA LYS A 106 13.55 0.53 0.62
C LYS A 106 13.94 -0.05 1.97
N GLN A 107 14.08 0.80 2.99
CA GLN A 107 14.33 0.39 4.38
C GLN A 107 13.05 -0.09 5.10
N ARG A 108 11.95 -0.24 4.38
CA ARG A 108 10.65 -0.67 4.89
C ARG A 108 10.11 0.26 6.00
N ARG A 109 10.39 1.55 5.89
CA ARG A 109 9.85 2.60 6.77
C ARG A 109 8.89 3.50 6.02
N PRO A 110 7.80 3.97 6.65
CA PRO A 110 6.92 4.96 6.04
C PRO A 110 7.67 6.27 5.82
N ALA A 111 7.28 7.01 4.79
CA ALA A 111 7.84 8.31 4.45
C ALA A 111 6.73 9.30 4.09
N ALA A 112 7.02 10.58 4.12
CA ALA A 112 6.09 11.61 3.69
C ALA A 112 6.79 12.74 2.93
N LEU A 113 6.03 13.39 2.05
CA LEU A 113 6.39 14.63 1.39
C LEU A 113 5.43 15.73 1.77
N ARG A 114 5.95 16.91 2.08
CA ARG A 114 5.18 18.14 2.28
C ARG A 114 5.35 19.01 1.06
N TYR A 115 4.22 19.36 0.45
CA TYR A 115 4.15 20.32 -0.63
C TYR A 115 3.56 21.62 -0.15
N SER A 116 4.26 22.73 -0.42
CA SER A 116 3.78 24.10 -0.18
C SER A 116 3.56 24.81 -1.51
N PHE A 117 2.31 25.18 -1.80
CA PHE A 117 2.01 25.96 -3.00
C PHE A 117 2.58 27.38 -2.94
N VAL A 118 2.59 27.99 -1.75
CA VAL A 118 3.09 29.36 -1.55
C VAL A 118 4.57 29.49 -1.87
N THR A 119 5.37 28.54 -1.36
CA THR A 119 6.84 28.54 -1.60
C THR A 119 7.23 27.70 -2.81
N GLN A 120 6.28 27.01 -3.44
CA GLN A 120 6.50 26.07 -4.55
C GLN A 120 7.62 25.07 -4.22
N SER A 121 7.60 24.55 -2.99
CA SER A 121 8.61 23.60 -2.50
C SER A 121 8.03 22.25 -2.16
N LEU A 122 8.83 21.20 -2.38
CA LEU A 122 8.54 19.82 -2.02
C LEU A 122 9.66 19.31 -1.12
N GLU A 123 9.34 18.94 0.11
CA GLU A 123 10.30 18.59 1.14
C GLU A 123 9.92 17.29 1.84
N PRO A 124 10.91 16.51 2.35
CA PRO A 124 10.61 15.41 3.27
C PRO A 124 9.87 15.90 4.50
N ALA A 125 8.97 15.09 5.02
CA ALA A 125 8.20 15.39 6.22
C ALA A 125 8.06 14.12 7.09
N GLU A 126 7.69 14.32 8.35
CA GLU A 126 7.31 13.21 9.22
C GLU A 126 6.02 12.56 8.71
N PRO A 127 5.96 11.23 8.67
CA PRO A 127 4.77 10.52 8.25
C PRO A 127 3.60 10.78 9.19
N VAL A 128 2.45 11.07 8.59
CA VAL A 128 1.15 11.20 9.28
C VAL A 128 0.25 10.03 8.95
N THR A 129 -0.85 9.89 9.66
CA THR A 129 -1.76 8.75 9.44
C THR A 129 -2.38 8.77 8.04
N ARG A 130 -2.77 9.94 7.55
CA ARG A 130 -3.44 10.11 6.24
C ARG A 130 -2.88 11.32 5.50
N ALA A 131 -2.86 11.23 4.17
CA ALA A 131 -2.56 12.38 3.33
C ALA A 131 -3.63 13.47 3.49
N GLY A 132 -3.21 14.73 3.46
CA GLY A 132 -4.13 15.86 3.57
C GLY A 132 -3.44 17.20 3.84
N TRP A 133 -4.24 18.25 3.93
CA TRP A 133 -3.78 19.59 4.21
C TRP A 133 -3.45 19.80 5.68
N GLN A 134 -2.29 20.37 5.96
CA GLN A 134 -1.80 20.72 7.30
C GLN A 134 -1.09 22.07 7.23
N ASN A 135 -1.61 23.05 7.97
CA ASN A 135 -1.00 24.39 8.07
C ASN A 135 -0.67 25.03 6.71
N GLY A 136 -1.58 24.92 5.74
CA GLY A 136 -1.41 25.49 4.39
C GLY A 136 -0.47 24.72 3.47
N SER A 137 0.01 23.54 3.88
CA SER A 137 0.79 22.63 3.04
C SER A 137 0.07 21.28 2.91
N PHE A 138 0.26 20.61 1.80
CA PHE A 138 -0.29 19.28 1.59
C PHE A 138 0.75 18.21 1.93
N VAL A 139 0.39 17.27 2.81
CA VAL A 139 1.26 16.16 3.19
C VAL A 139 0.78 14.88 2.51
N THR A 140 1.66 14.28 1.71
CA THR A 140 1.45 12.96 1.11
C THR A 140 2.21 11.91 1.91
N VAL A 141 1.55 10.78 2.18
CA VAL A 141 2.13 9.67 2.94
C VAL A 141 2.40 8.48 2.03
N TYR A 142 3.59 7.94 2.12
CA TYR A 142 4.03 6.75 1.41
C TYR A 142 4.29 5.63 2.41
N ARG A 143 3.81 4.45 2.10
CA ARG A 143 4.02 3.25 2.90
C ARG A 143 4.75 2.20 2.07
N PRO A 144 5.57 1.36 2.72
CA PRO A 144 6.18 0.21 2.04
C PRO A 144 5.13 -0.67 1.37
N THR A 145 5.48 -1.27 0.26
CA THR A 145 4.64 -2.29 -0.37
C THR A 145 4.28 -3.35 0.66
N THR A 146 3.01 -3.70 0.76
CA THR A 146 2.56 -4.74 1.68
C THR A 146 3.30 -6.03 1.37
N ARG A 147 3.96 -6.60 2.38
CA ARG A 147 4.62 -7.88 2.30
C ARG A 147 3.68 -9.00 2.71
N VAL A 148 3.70 -10.09 1.97
CA VAL A 148 3.05 -11.34 2.31
C VAL A 148 4.13 -12.37 2.61
N VAL A 149 4.29 -12.71 3.89
CA VAL A 149 5.14 -13.82 4.33
C VAL A 149 4.29 -15.08 4.35
N LEU A 150 4.63 -16.03 3.51
CA LEU A 150 3.87 -17.26 3.32
C LEU A 150 4.64 -18.45 3.86
N SER A 151 4.07 -19.16 4.82
CA SER A 151 4.61 -20.40 5.36
C SER A 151 3.70 -21.56 4.97
N GLY A 152 4.25 -22.51 4.22
CA GLY A 152 3.57 -23.68 3.66
C GLY A 152 4.18 -24.08 2.32
N GLN A 153 4.08 -25.37 1.97
CA GLN A 153 4.64 -25.94 0.71
C GLN A 153 3.58 -26.64 -0.15
N THR A 154 2.31 -26.39 0.12
CA THR A 154 1.18 -27.02 -0.57
C THR A 154 0.83 -26.27 -1.86
N VAL A 155 -0.03 -26.88 -2.69
CA VAL A 155 -0.58 -26.25 -3.90
C VAL A 155 -1.32 -24.95 -3.54
N GLU A 156 -1.98 -24.94 -2.39
CA GLU A 156 -2.67 -23.75 -1.87
C GLU A 156 -1.68 -22.60 -1.60
N ALA A 157 -0.56 -22.89 -0.95
CA ALA A 157 0.48 -21.90 -0.69
C ALA A 157 1.07 -21.32 -1.98
N GLN A 158 1.37 -22.17 -2.96
CA GLN A 158 1.87 -21.74 -4.26
C GLN A 158 0.84 -20.89 -5.02
N THR A 159 -0.44 -21.21 -4.89
CA THR A 159 -1.51 -20.45 -5.55
C THR A 159 -1.68 -19.09 -4.89
N VAL A 160 -1.68 -19.01 -3.56
CA VAL A 160 -1.70 -17.73 -2.82
C VAL A 160 -0.50 -16.87 -3.21
N ALA A 161 0.72 -17.43 -3.27
CA ALA A 161 1.91 -16.68 -3.67
C ALA A 161 1.76 -16.04 -5.06
N ARG A 162 1.38 -16.83 -6.08
CA ARG A 162 1.20 -16.33 -7.45
C ARG A 162 0.13 -15.23 -7.55
N VAL A 163 -1.02 -15.40 -6.88
CA VAL A 163 -2.08 -14.39 -6.90
C VAL A 163 -1.64 -13.12 -6.16
N ALA A 164 -0.91 -13.26 -5.05
CA ALA A 164 -0.36 -12.13 -4.31
C ALA A 164 0.65 -11.33 -5.14
N GLU A 165 1.55 -11.99 -5.87
CA GLU A 165 2.51 -11.35 -6.78
C GLU A 165 1.80 -10.54 -7.87
N VAL A 166 0.81 -11.13 -8.54
CA VAL A 166 0.00 -10.44 -9.56
C VAL A 166 -0.77 -9.27 -8.98
N ALA A 167 -1.21 -9.36 -7.72
CA ALA A 167 -1.86 -8.26 -6.99
C ALA A 167 -0.88 -7.17 -6.50
N GLY A 168 0.43 -7.31 -6.77
CA GLY A 168 1.46 -6.32 -6.44
C GLY A 168 1.96 -6.36 -5.00
N TYR A 169 1.76 -7.48 -4.29
CA TYR A 169 2.37 -7.71 -2.98
C TYR A 169 3.84 -8.11 -3.10
N ASP A 170 4.64 -7.75 -2.10
CA ASP A 170 6.02 -8.25 -1.92
C ASP A 170 5.93 -9.64 -1.24
N VAL A 171 6.11 -10.71 -2.03
CA VAL A 171 5.89 -12.09 -1.55
C VAL A 171 7.20 -12.72 -1.10
N VAL A 172 7.19 -13.24 0.13
CA VAL A 172 8.29 -14.01 0.71
C VAL A 172 7.78 -15.37 1.14
N VAL A 173 8.19 -16.43 0.43
CA VAL A 173 7.93 -17.81 0.86
C VAL A 173 8.96 -18.18 1.91
N TRP A 174 8.49 -18.50 3.10
CA TRP A 174 9.32 -18.70 4.27
C TRP A 174 9.29 -20.13 4.77
N HIS A 175 10.47 -20.72 4.94
CA HIS A 175 10.62 -22.06 5.49
C HIS A 175 10.87 -22.02 7.00
N PRO A 176 10.29 -22.96 7.78
CA PRO A 176 10.41 -22.95 9.24
C PRO A 176 11.86 -22.97 9.75
N ARG A 177 12.79 -23.56 8.98
CA ARG A 177 14.24 -23.59 9.36
C ARG A 177 14.90 -22.21 9.24
N GLU A 178 14.39 -21.33 8.42
CA GLU A 178 14.89 -19.96 8.21
C GLU A 178 14.27 -18.99 9.22
N ALA A 179 13.10 -19.33 9.77
CA ALA A 179 12.36 -18.54 10.72
C ALA A 179 13.19 -18.12 11.95
N ALA A 180 14.03 -19.01 12.44
CA ALA A 180 14.84 -18.78 13.63
C ALA A 180 16.01 -17.80 13.40
N LEU A 181 16.48 -17.63 12.16
CA LEU A 181 17.69 -16.89 11.84
C LEU A 181 17.43 -15.45 11.31
N SER A 182 16.27 -15.17 10.75
CA SER A 182 16.02 -13.91 10.03
C SER A 182 14.66 -13.27 10.33
N GLY A 183 13.86 -13.84 11.21
CA GLY A 183 12.44 -13.51 11.37
C GLY A 183 12.14 -12.07 11.76
N SER A 184 12.96 -11.48 12.62
CA SER A 184 12.74 -10.10 13.10
C SER A 184 13.02 -9.03 12.03
N GLN A 185 13.74 -9.36 10.97
CA GLN A 185 14.07 -8.42 9.88
C GLN A 185 13.09 -8.50 8.71
N ILE A 186 12.37 -9.61 8.55
CA ILE A 186 11.47 -9.85 7.42
C ILE A 186 10.05 -9.40 7.74
N ILE A 187 9.60 -9.54 8.99
CA ILE A 187 8.24 -9.20 9.43
C ILE A 187 8.23 -7.83 10.12
N ASP A 188 7.59 -6.88 9.50
CA ASP A 188 7.42 -5.50 9.98
C ASP A 188 5.93 -5.13 10.07
N PRO A 189 5.56 -3.90 10.50
CA PRO A 189 4.16 -3.47 10.56
C PRO A 189 3.40 -3.53 9.22
N PHE A 190 4.09 -3.56 8.07
CA PHE A 190 3.50 -3.65 6.74
C PHE A 190 3.47 -5.09 6.20
N THR A 191 3.58 -6.08 7.08
CA THR A 191 3.65 -7.50 6.73
C THR A 191 2.38 -8.23 7.17
N ALA A 192 1.82 -9.03 6.24
CA ALA A 192 0.83 -10.07 6.51
C ALA A 192 1.53 -11.43 6.56
N VAL A 193 1.32 -12.19 7.63
CA VAL A 193 1.84 -13.57 7.77
C VAL A 193 0.71 -14.55 7.52
N ILE A 194 0.90 -15.47 6.59
CA ILE A 194 -0.08 -16.46 6.14
C ILE A 194 0.51 -17.86 6.36
N LEU A 195 -0.15 -18.64 7.22
CA LEU A 195 0.26 -19.99 7.59
C LEU A 195 -0.70 -20.99 6.93
N LEU A 196 -0.20 -21.73 5.94
CA LEU A 196 -0.96 -22.74 5.19
C LEU A 196 -0.39 -24.15 5.43
N HIS A 197 -0.33 -24.53 6.70
CA HIS A 197 0.07 -25.86 7.13
C HIS A 197 -1.14 -26.66 7.59
N HIS A 198 -1.12 -27.96 7.33
CA HIS A 198 -2.08 -28.92 7.87
C HIS A 198 -1.64 -29.48 9.22
N ASP A 199 -0.36 -29.31 9.56
CA ASP A 199 0.26 -29.77 10.79
C ASP A 199 0.70 -28.59 11.65
N LEU A 200 0.23 -28.55 12.91
CA LEU A 200 0.49 -27.48 13.87
C LEU A 200 1.95 -27.40 14.27
N ASP A 201 2.67 -28.52 14.30
CA ASP A 201 4.09 -28.54 14.67
C ASP A 201 4.96 -27.88 13.59
N GLN A 202 4.56 -27.98 12.32
CA GLN A 202 5.26 -27.31 11.21
C GLN A 202 5.05 -25.80 11.19
N GLU A 203 3.91 -25.30 11.66
CA GLU A 203 3.62 -23.87 11.69
C GLU A 203 4.19 -23.16 12.94
N ALA A 204 4.43 -23.91 14.02
CA ALA A 204 4.73 -23.37 15.36
C ALA A 204 5.87 -22.35 15.36
N ALA A 205 7.00 -22.66 14.72
CA ALA A 205 8.16 -21.77 14.69
C ALA A 205 7.84 -20.43 14.01
N THR A 206 7.16 -20.46 12.85
CA THR A 206 6.77 -19.26 12.11
C THR A 206 5.72 -18.46 12.89
N LEU A 207 4.76 -19.13 13.49
CA LEU A 207 3.70 -18.50 14.28
C LEU A 207 4.26 -17.79 15.52
N HIS A 208 5.22 -18.40 16.23
CA HIS A 208 5.90 -17.77 17.36
C HIS A 208 6.63 -16.48 16.97
N VAL A 209 7.31 -16.47 15.82
CA VAL A 209 7.96 -15.25 15.31
C VAL A 209 6.93 -14.20 14.90
N ALA A 210 5.87 -14.60 14.21
CA ALA A 210 4.81 -13.70 13.80
C ALA A 210 4.12 -13.01 14.98
N LEU A 211 3.80 -13.76 16.04
CA LEU A 211 3.16 -13.23 17.25
C LEU A 211 4.04 -12.23 18.01
N ARG A 212 5.37 -12.40 17.98
CA ARG A 212 6.33 -11.46 18.58
C ARG A 212 6.68 -10.28 17.69
N SER A 213 6.17 -10.26 16.47
CA SER A 213 6.42 -9.19 15.49
C SER A 213 5.32 -8.14 15.45
N GLY A 214 5.57 -7.06 14.68
CA GLY A 214 4.59 -6.03 14.39
C GLY A 214 3.64 -6.35 13.23
N ALA A 215 3.57 -7.59 12.74
CA ALA A 215 2.70 -7.97 11.61
C ALA A 215 1.27 -7.45 11.80
N PHE A 216 0.72 -6.78 10.77
CA PHE A 216 -0.65 -6.27 10.85
C PHE A 216 -1.72 -7.35 10.67
N TYR A 217 -1.33 -8.49 10.10
CA TYR A 217 -2.21 -9.63 9.87
C TYR A 217 -1.45 -10.94 10.12
N ILE A 218 -2.07 -11.85 10.86
CA ILE A 218 -1.57 -13.22 11.07
C ILE A 218 -2.74 -14.15 10.81
N GLY A 219 -2.72 -14.86 9.69
CA GLY A 219 -3.77 -15.79 9.31
C GLY A 219 -3.28 -17.24 9.31
N ALA A 220 -4.09 -18.16 9.82
CA ALA A 220 -3.73 -19.57 9.89
C ALA A 220 -4.83 -20.48 9.36
N LEU A 221 -4.44 -21.43 8.52
CA LEU A 221 -5.34 -22.44 7.97
C LEU A 221 -5.83 -23.39 9.06
N GLY A 222 -7.03 -23.92 8.88
CA GLY A 222 -7.59 -24.94 9.73
C GLY A 222 -9.00 -24.63 10.19
N SER A 223 -9.71 -25.67 10.67
CA SER A 223 -11.03 -25.54 11.24
C SER A 223 -10.99 -24.88 12.63
N THR A 224 -12.14 -24.45 13.14
CA THR A 224 -12.29 -23.96 14.52
C THR A 224 -11.72 -24.94 15.56
N ARG A 225 -11.88 -26.26 15.32
CA ARG A 225 -11.29 -27.29 16.19
C ARG A 225 -9.76 -27.28 16.13
N THR A 226 -9.17 -27.10 14.93
CA THR A 226 -7.72 -26.98 14.75
C THR A 226 -7.22 -25.72 15.45
N HIS A 227 -7.95 -24.62 15.33
CA HIS A 227 -7.59 -23.36 15.99
C HIS A 227 -7.55 -23.51 17.51
N LYS A 228 -8.56 -24.17 18.12
CA LYS A 228 -8.57 -24.41 19.57
C LYS A 228 -7.34 -25.18 20.04
N ARG A 229 -6.93 -26.21 19.30
CA ARG A 229 -5.69 -26.95 19.59
C ARG A 229 -4.43 -26.07 19.46
N ARG A 230 -4.40 -25.17 18.47
CA ARG A 230 -3.35 -24.16 18.30
C ARG A 230 -3.25 -23.22 19.49
N GLU A 231 -4.37 -22.69 19.95
CA GLU A 231 -4.46 -21.85 21.15
C GLU A 231 -3.90 -22.58 22.39
N ASP A 232 -4.33 -23.83 22.62
CA ASP A 232 -3.85 -24.63 23.75
C ASP A 232 -2.30 -24.85 23.72
N GLN A 233 -1.72 -25.01 22.52
CA GLN A 233 -0.26 -25.15 22.37
C GLN A 233 0.45 -23.81 22.62
N LEU A 234 -0.09 -22.71 22.12
CA LEU A 234 0.49 -21.37 22.29
C LEU A 234 0.45 -20.91 23.76
N ILE A 235 -0.66 -21.18 24.48
CA ILE A 235 -0.76 -20.91 25.93
C ILE A 235 0.34 -21.66 26.69
N LYS A 236 0.54 -22.94 26.38
CA LYS A 236 1.64 -23.75 26.97
C LYS A 236 3.02 -23.19 26.65
N SER A 237 3.16 -22.49 25.52
CA SER A 237 4.39 -21.82 25.10
C SER A 237 4.53 -20.39 25.65
N GLY A 238 3.61 -19.95 26.51
CA GLY A 238 3.68 -18.67 27.23
C GLY A 238 3.11 -17.46 26.48
N PHE A 239 2.32 -17.66 25.43
CA PHE A 239 1.60 -16.57 24.78
C PHE A 239 0.31 -16.22 25.53
N SER A 240 -0.01 -14.92 25.54
CA SER A 240 -1.21 -14.37 26.20
C SER A 240 -2.45 -14.46 25.31
N GLU A 241 -3.64 -14.29 25.90
CA GLU A 241 -4.90 -14.17 25.14
C GLU A 241 -4.88 -13.00 24.15
N ILE A 242 -4.16 -11.91 24.46
CA ILE A 242 -3.98 -10.77 23.57
C ILE A 242 -3.19 -11.19 22.33
N ASP A 243 -2.13 -11.99 22.52
CA ASP A 243 -1.37 -12.52 21.37
C ASP A 243 -2.23 -13.43 20.51
N LEU A 244 -3.03 -14.31 21.12
CA LEU A 244 -3.91 -15.24 20.44
C LEU A 244 -5.00 -14.52 19.63
N SER A 245 -5.55 -13.42 20.15
CA SER A 245 -6.56 -12.61 19.47
C SER A 245 -6.08 -11.99 18.15
N ARG A 246 -4.78 -11.93 17.92
CA ARG A 246 -4.18 -11.48 16.66
C ARG A 246 -4.24 -12.51 15.55
N ILE A 247 -4.58 -13.77 15.88
CA ILE A 247 -4.61 -14.86 14.90
C ILE A 247 -6.00 -14.93 14.26
N LYS A 248 -6.07 -14.68 12.97
CA LYS A 248 -7.27 -14.94 12.17
C LYS A 248 -7.33 -16.43 11.80
N ALA A 249 -8.20 -17.19 12.41
CA ALA A 249 -8.44 -18.60 12.10
C ALA A 249 -9.91 -18.98 12.33
N PRO A 250 -10.55 -19.59 11.35
CA PRO A 250 -10.07 -19.94 10.01
C PRO A 250 -9.66 -18.71 9.20
N ILE A 251 -8.56 -18.84 8.41
CA ILE A 251 -8.06 -17.78 7.54
C ILE A 251 -9.04 -17.50 6.40
N GLY A 252 -9.13 -16.20 6.02
CA GLY A 252 -9.90 -15.73 4.87
C GLY A 252 -11.27 -15.18 5.24
N VAL A 253 -11.93 -14.54 4.26
CA VAL A 253 -13.25 -13.90 4.44
C VAL A 253 -14.42 -14.85 4.24
N PHE A 254 -14.22 -15.97 3.58
CA PHE A 254 -15.21 -17.01 3.35
C PHE A 254 -14.57 -18.41 3.34
N GLY A 255 -15.36 -19.43 3.67
CA GLY A 255 -14.95 -20.84 3.66
C GLY A 255 -16.09 -21.72 4.21
N PRO A 256 -15.89 -23.04 4.22
CA PRO A 256 -14.71 -23.77 3.75
C PRO A 256 -14.57 -23.79 2.23
N THR A 257 -13.35 -23.56 1.73
CA THR A 257 -13.02 -23.70 0.31
C THR A 257 -12.57 -25.13 -0.01
N ARG A 258 -12.82 -25.60 -1.24
CA ARG A 258 -12.45 -26.94 -1.70
C ARG A 258 -11.42 -26.93 -2.82
N ASP A 259 -10.95 -25.76 -3.21
CA ASP A 259 -9.94 -25.56 -4.24
C ASP A 259 -8.96 -24.43 -3.82
N ALA A 260 -7.75 -24.51 -4.36
CA ALA A 260 -6.68 -23.58 -4.02
C ALA A 260 -6.94 -22.15 -4.51
N SER A 261 -7.66 -21.97 -5.62
CA SER A 261 -7.95 -20.65 -6.18
C SER A 261 -8.93 -19.89 -5.31
N SER A 262 -10.02 -20.53 -4.90
CA SER A 262 -11.00 -19.94 -3.98
C SER A 262 -10.38 -19.61 -2.62
N LEU A 263 -9.49 -20.47 -2.11
CA LEU A 263 -8.74 -20.19 -0.89
C LEU A 263 -7.86 -18.95 -1.05
N ALA A 264 -7.10 -18.86 -2.14
CA ALA A 264 -6.23 -17.74 -2.41
C ALA A 264 -6.99 -16.40 -2.46
N LEU A 265 -8.12 -16.36 -3.16
CA LEU A 265 -8.97 -15.18 -3.23
C LEU A 265 -9.54 -14.81 -1.86
N SER A 266 -10.01 -15.78 -1.08
CA SER A 266 -10.54 -15.56 0.27
C SER A 266 -9.49 -14.99 1.22
N VAL A 267 -8.28 -15.57 1.21
CA VAL A 267 -7.16 -15.15 2.05
C VAL A 267 -6.68 -13.75 1.69
N LEU A 268 -6.46 -13.47 0.40
CA LEU A 268 -5.95 -12.17 -0.02
C LEU A 268 -6.99 -11.06 0.11
N ALA A 269 -8.28 -11.36 -0.02
CA ALA A 269 -9.34 -10.42 0.27
C ALA A 269 -9.36 -10.04 1.77
N ASP A 270 -9.13 -11.00 2.68
CA ASP A 270 -9.04 -10.75 4.12
C ASP A 270 -7.83 -9.89 4.48
N VAL A 271 -6.68 -10.18 3.89
CA VAL A 271 -5.45 -9.35 4.01
C VAL A 271 -5.71 -7.94 3.51
N ALA A 272 -6.33 -7.77 2.34
CA ALA A 272 -6.63 -6.47 1.76
C ALA A 272 -7.61 -5.67 2.64
N ALA A 273 -8.66 -6.30 3.15
CA ALA A 273 -9.64 -5.68 4.03
C ALA A 273 -8.98 -5.21 5.34
N THR A 274 -8.17 -6.07 5.97
CA THR A 274 -7.46 -5.73 7.21
C THR A 274 -6.48 -4.57 6.98
N ARG A 275 -5.72 -4.61 5.87
CA ARG A 275 -4.81 -3.53 5.50
C ARG A 275 -5.53 -2.18 5.37
N LEU A 276 -6.69 -2.17 4.71
CA LEU A 276 -7.49 -0.95 4.56
C LEU A 276 -7.98 -0.42 5.91
N MET A 277 -8.36 -1.29 6.86
CA MET A 277 -8.77 -0.87 8.21
C MET A 277 -7.60 -0.30 9.02
N VAL A 278 -6.42 -0.90 8.92
CA VAL A 278 -5.24 -0.49 9.71
C VAL A 278 -4.62 0.81 9.18
N TYR A 279 -4.66 1.04 7.85
CA TYR A 279 -3.93 2.14 7.21
C TYR A 279 -4.83 3.15 6.49
N ALA A 280 -6.16 3.03 6.61
CA ALA A 280 -7.12 3.95 5.99
C ALA A 280 -7.10 5.38 6.58
#